data_93c6dc162cb456c6a285882406af2761
#
_entry.id   93c6dc162cb456c6a285882406af2761
#
_cell.length_a   1.000
_cell.length_b   1.000
_cell.length_c   1.000
_cell.angle_alpha   90.00
_cell.angle_beta   90.00
_cell.angle_gamma   90.00
#
_symmetry.space_group_name_H-M   'P 1'
#
loop_
_entity.id
_entity.type
_entity.pdbx_description
1 polymer ?
#
loop_
_entity_poly.entity_id
_entity_poly.type
_entity_poly.pdbx_seq_one_letter_code
_entity_poly.pdbx_strand_id
1 'polypeptide(L)'
;LYQEFLKLKAMENRYNLIFNNGIKFGGLLGAIFIFLSLIYYIADFNMFNVMFGLVNFILVIAIYIVFFGWANTELRVKNLNGWLTYPEGLLHTFIIGMIAAIIQVAYNYLFYTLFDPEYLTKMGEKVMEMLENNPNLPAQALEEAERKIAEMTPAKSALQGLYYSMAMSFIFALIVSAFTKKKRDIFDETGLQTPEEQQ
;
A
#
# COMPACT_ATOMS: atom_id res chain seq x y z
N LEU A 1 21.91 19.31 -28.86
CA LEU A 1 20.46 19.49 -29.08
C LEU A 1 19.77 18.19 -29.48
N TYR A 2 20.20 17.47 -30.57
CA TYR A 2 19.59 16.19 -30.98
C TYR A 2 19.80 15.06 -29.94
N GLN A 3 20.98 14.94 -29.36
CA GLN A 3 21.29 13.96 -28.30
C GLN A 3 20.52 14.23 -27.01
N GLU A 4 20.29 15.49 -26.67
CA GLU A 4 19.47 15.87 -25.50
C GLU A 4 17.99 15.54 -25.74
N PHE A 5 17.49 15.79 -26.95
CA PHE A 5 16.13 15.41 -27.33
C PHE A 5 15.91 13.89 -27.22
N LEU A 6 16.86 13.07 -27.70
CA LEU A 6 16.79 11.61 -27.57
C LEU A 6 16.81 11.14 -26.11
N LYS A 7 17.64 11.77 -25.26
CA LYS A 7 17.67 11.48 -23.82
C LYS A 7 16.35 11.82 -23.14
N LEU A 8 15.76 12.97 -23.44
CA LEU A 8 14.46 13.37 -22.87
C LEU A 8 13.35 12.41 -23.28
N LYS A 9 13.29 12.02 -24.55
CA LYS A 9 12.31 11.04 -25.05
C LYS A 9 12.48 9.66 -24.43
N ALA A 10 13.70 9.21 -24.21
CA ALA A 10 13.98 7.94 -23.53
C ALA A 10 13.57 7.98 -22.06
N MET A 11 13.82 9.10 -21.37
CA MET A 11 13.36 9.31 -19.99
C MET A 11 11.83 9.34 -19.89
N GLU A 12 11.15 10.06 -20.76
CA GLU A 12 9.69 10.13 -20.82
C GLU A 12 9.07 8.72 -20.98
N ASN A 13 9.59 7.94 -21.93
CA ASN A 13 9.14 6.57 -22.14
C ASN A 13 9.35 5.69 -20.88
N ARG A 14 10.46 5.85 -20.20
CA ARG A 14 10.77 5.13 -18.97
C ARG A 14 9.79 5.47 -17.82
N TYR A 15 9.46 6.75 -17.62
CA TYR A 15 8.48 7.17 -16.63
C TYR A 15 7.06 6.69 -16.98
N ASN A 16 6.69 6.68 -18.26
CA ASN A 16 5.41 6.12 -18.71
C ASN A 16 5.28 4.62 -18.39
N LEU A 17 6.36 3.85 -18.56
CA LEU A 17 6.41 2.44 -18.17
C LEU A 17 6.24 2.24 -16.66
N ILE A 18 6.92 3.05 -15.85
CA ILE A 18 6.80 3.05 -14.38
C ILE A 18 5.35 3.34 -13.98
N PHE A 19 4.75 4.37 -14.56
CA PHE A 19 3.39 4.79 -14.23
C PHE A 19 2.35 3.74 -14.61
N ASN A 20 2.37 3.24 -15.83
CA ASN A 20 1.42 2.25 -16.33
C ASN A 20 1.52 0.92 -15.56
N ASN A 21 2.75 0.48 -15.27
CA ASN A 21 2.98 -0.71 -14.45
C ASN A 21 2.50 -0.48 -13.01
N GLY A 22 2.76 0.71 -12.45
CA GLY A 22 2.28 1.12 -11.14
C GLY A 22 0.76 1.08 -11.00
N ILE A 23 0.02 1.58 -11.99
CA ILE A 23 -1.45 1.49 -12.02
C ILE A 23 -1.92 0.04 -12.04
N LYS A 24 -1.34 -0.80 -12.89
CA LYS A 24 -1.67 -2.23 -12.99
C LYS A 24 -1.48 -2.94 -11.65
N PHE A 25 -0.31 -2.78 -11.03
CA PHE A 25 -0.02 -3.41 -9.74
C PHE A 25 -0.81 -2.78 -8.59
N GLY A 26 -1.09 -1.48 -8.65
CA GLY A 26 -1.95 -0.81 -7.68
C GLY A 26 -3.38 -1.34 -7.70
N GLY A 27 -3.93 -1.61 -8.89
CA GLY A 27 -5.21 -2.28 -9.05
C GLY A 27 -5.24 -3.68 -8.43
N LEU A 28 -4.19 -4.47 -8.66
CA LEU A 28 -4.04 -5.80 -8.06
C LEU A 28 -3.94 -5.75 -6.54
N LEU A 29 -3.13 -4.84 -5.99
CA LEU A 29 -2.99 -4.68 -4.54
C LEU A 29 -4.30 -4.23 -3.89
N GLY A 30 -5.00 -3.29 -4.51
CA GLY A 30 -6.33 -2.86 -4.07
C GLY A 30 -7.33 -4.01 -4.03
N ALA A 31 -7.34 -4.85 -5.08
CA ALA A 31 -8.20 -6.04 -5.13
C ALA A 31 -7.85 -7.05 -4.02
N ILE A 32 -6.56 -7.27 -3.73
CA ILE A 32 -6.11 -8.15 -2.63
C ILE A 32 -6.65 -7.64 -1.29
N PHE A 33 -6.55 -6.33 -1.02
CA PHE A 33 -7.04 -5.77 0.24
C PHE A 33 -8.58 -5.78 0.34
N ILE A 34 -9.30 -5.58 -0.77
CA ILE A 34 -10.77 -5.76 -0.79
C ILE A 34 -11.12 -7.21 -0.46
N PHE A 35 -10.46 -8.17 -1.10
CA PHE A 35 -10.70 -9.59 -0.84
C PHE A 35 -10.42 -9.96 0.61
N LEU A 36 -9.33 -9.47 1.18
CA LEU A 36 -8.98 -9.68 2.59
C LEU A 36 -10.04 -9.07 3.52
N SER A 37 -10.52 -7.85 3.22
CA SER A 37 -11.59 -7.19 3.98
C SER A 37 -12.90 -7.98 3.96
N LEU A 38 -13.27 -8.53 2.79
CA LEU A 38 -14.44 -9.39 2.65
C LEU A 38 -14.31 -10.69 3.46
N ILE A 39 -13.13 -11.32 3.46
CA ILE A 39 -12.88 -12.51 4.30
C ILE A 39 -13.10 -12.16 5.77
N TYR A 40 -12.56 -11.04 6.24
CA TYR A 40 -12.71 -10.63 7.65
C TYR A 40 -14.16 -10.35 8.01
N TYR A 41 -14.91 -9.74 7.10
CA TYR A 41 -16.33 -9.49 7.30
C TYR A 41 -17.16 -10.77 7.35
N ILE A 42 -16.99 -11.68 6.38
CA ILE A 42 -17.77 -12.94 6.28
C ILE A 42 -17.43 -13.88 7.44
N ALA A 43 -16.17 -13.92 7.87
CA ALA A 43 -15.73 -14.76 8.96
C ALA A 43 -16.02 -14.17 10.36
N ASP A 44 -16.62 -12.98 10.43
CA ASP A 44 -16.91 -12.21 11.67
C ASP A 44 -15.71 -12.17 12.62
N PHE A 45 -14.53 -11.91 12.06
CA PHE A 45 -13.32 -11.81 12.88
C PHE A 45 -13.43 -10.63 13.85
N ASN A 46 -13.18 -10.92 15.13
CA ASN A 46 -13.11 -9.87 16.14
C ASN A 46 -11.81 -9.06 15.97
N MET A 47 -11.93 -7.91 15.27
CA MET A 47 -10.80 -7.01 15.01
C MET A 47 -10.18 -6.39 16.27
N PHE A 48 -10.89 -6.45 17.40
CA PHE A 48 -10.40 -5.95 18.70
C PHE A 48 -9.65 -7.02 19.50
N ASN A 49 -9.63 -8.26 19.05
CA ASN A 49 -8.78 -9.28 19.64
C ASN A 49 -7.31 -8.95 19.37
N VAL A 50 -6.52 -8.79 20.44
CA VAL A 50 -5.10 -8.39 20.36
C VAL A 50 -4.29 -9.38 19.51
N MET A 51 -4.54 -10.69 19.66
CA MET A 51 -3.84 -11.71 18.88
C MET A 51 -4.19 -11.60 17.39
N PHE A 52 -5.46 -11.42 17.07
CA PHE A 52 -5.89 -11.21 15.69
C PHE A 52 -5.27 -9.93 15.13
N GLY A 53 -5.27 -8.84 15.90
CA GLY A 53 -4.64 -7.57 15.48
C GLY A 53 -3.17 -7.72 15.16
N LEU A 54 -2.40 -8.45 15.97
CA LEU A 54 -0.98 -8.74 15.73
C LEU A 54 -0.76 -9.58 14.47
N VAL A 55 -1.54 -10.65 14.30
CA VAL A 55 -1.46 -11.52 13.11
C VAL A 55 -1.79 -10.71 11.84
N ASN A 56 -2.88 -9.93 11.89
CA ASN A 56 -3.26 -9.07 10.77
C ASN A 56 -2.19 -8.02 10.45
N PHE A 57 -1.59 -7.41 11.46
CA PHE A 57 -0.51 -6.44 11.28
C PHE A 57 0.69 -7.06 10.56
N ILE A 58 1.12 -8.26 11.00
CA ILE A 58 2.22 -9.00 10.34
C ILE A 58 1.83 -9.38 8.91
N LEU A 59 0.60 -9.82 8.68
CA LEU A 59 0.10 -10.18 7.35
C LEU A 59 0.14 -8.99 6.40
N VAL A 60 -0.35 -7.82 6.83
CA VAL A 60 -0.33 -6.59 6.03
C VAL A 60 1.09 -6.16 5.70
N ILE A 61 2.01 -6.21 6.67
CA ILE A 61 3.44 -5.95 6.43
C ILE A 61 4.00 -6.90 5.37
N ALA A 62 3.74 -8.19 5.52
CA ALA A 62 4.22 -9.20 4.57
C ALA A 62 3.66 -8.96 3.16
N ILE A 63 2.38 -8.60 3.03
CA ILE A 63 1.76 -8.24 1.75
C ILE A 63 2.50 -7.05 1.12
N TYR A 64 2.74 -5.96 1.84
CA TYR A 64 3.45 -4.81 1.29
C TYR A 64 4.87 -5.16 0.84
N ILE A 65 5.65 -5.85 1.68
CA ILE A 65 7.05 -6.19 1.38
C ILE A 65 7.13 -7.11 0.15
N VAL A 66 6.37 -8.20 0.16
CA VAL A 66 6.40 -9.21 -0.91
C VAL A 66 5.87 -8.61 -2.21
N PHE A 67 4.74 -7.89 -2.14
CA PHE A 67 4.09 -7.34 -3.32
C PHE A 67 4.90 -6.23 -3.97
N PHE A 68 5.41 -5.27 -3.20
CA PHE A 68 6.26 -4.21 -3.72
C PHE A 68 7.59 -4.74 -4.25
N GLY A 69 8.17 -5.74 -3.57
CA GLY A 69 9.39 -6.42 -4.02
C GLY A 69 9.18 -7.12 -5.37
N TRP A 70 8.07 -7.84 -5.50
CA TRP A 70 7.69 -8.49 -6.76
C TRP A 70 7.45 -7.46 -7.87
N ALA A 71 6.62 -6.43 -7.60
CA ALA A 71 6.30 -5.41 -8.58
C ALA A 71 7.54 -4.66 -9.11
N ASN A 72 8.45 -4.23 -8.22
CA ASN A 72 9.70 -3.59 -8.60
C ASN A 72 10.62 -4.53 -9.40
N THR A 73 10.66 -5.80 -9.03
CA THR A 73 11.47 -6.80 -9.75
C THR A 73 10.89 -7.05 -11.13
N GLU A 74 9.57 -7.18 -11.25
CA GLU A 74 8.91 -7.36 -12.55
C GLU A 74 9.14 -6.15 -13.47
N LEU A 75 8.92 -4.94 -12.96
CA LEU A 75 9.18 -3.70 -13.70
C LEU A 75 10.63 -3.64 -14.18
N ARG A 76 11.59 -3.90 -13.29
CA ARG A 76 13.01 -3.89 -13.60
C ARG A 76 13.37 -4.87 -14.71
N VAL A 77 12.93 -6.13 -14.59
CA VAL A 77 13.34 -7.20 -15.51
C VAL A 77 12.61 -7.11 -16.84
N LYS A 78 11.29 -6.87 -16.83
CA LYS A 78 10.47 -6.92 -18.05
C LYS A 78 10.43 -5.60 -18.82
N ASN A 79 10.55 -4.46 -18.14
CA ASN A 79 10.30 -3.16 -18.75
C ASN A 79 11.51 -2.23 -18.77
N LEU A 80 12.47 -2.41 -17.85
CA LEU A 80 13.56 -1.47 -17.63
C LEU A 80 14.96 -2.06 -17.88
N ASN A 81 15.05 -3.12 -18.72
CA ASN A 81 16.31 -3.73 -19.12
C ASN A 81 17.22 -4.17 -17.97
N GLY A 82 16.63 -4.65 -16.87
CA GLY A 82 17.34 -5.25 -15.74
C GLY A 82 17.83 -4.28 -14.67
N TRP A 83 17.69 -2.97 -14.83
CA TRP A 83 18.11 -1.98 -13.83
C TRP A 83 16.99 -1.03 -13.40
N LEU A 84 17.04 -0.63 -12.14
CA LEU A 84 16.06 0.24 -11.48
C LEU A 84 16.77 1.09 -10.42
N THR A 85 16.71 2.39 -10.56
CA THR A 85 17.27 3.30 -9.54
C THR A 85 16.34 3.37 -8.32
N TYR A 86 16.91 3.80 -7.17
CA TYR A 86 16.11 3.98 -5.95
C TYR A 86 14.92 4.94 -6.14
N PRO A 87 15.08 6.14 -6.74
CA PRO A 87 13.94 7.04 -6.96
C PRO A 87 12.86 6.46 -7.87
N GLU A 88 13.24 5.70 -8.90
CA GLU A 88 12.29 5.04 -9.79
C GLU A 88 11.50 3.94 -9.08
N GLY A 89 12.18 3.11 -8.29
CA GLY A 89 11.53 2.09 -7.47
C GLY A 89 10.59 2.71 -6.42
N LEU A 90 11.03 3.80 -5.78
CA LEU A 90 10.20 4.55 -4.83
C LEU A 90 8.96 5.15 -5.50
N LEU A 91 9.13 5.81 -6.65
CA LEU A 91 8.02 6.35 -7.42
C LEU A 91 7.03 5.25 -7.82
N HIS A 92 7.54 4.13 -8.33
CA HIS A 92 6.72 3.00 -8.75
C HIS A 92 5.88 2.43 -7.59
N THR A 93 6.51 2.11 -6.46
CA THR A 93 5.80 1.57 -5.28
C THR A 93 4.87 2.59 -4.65
N PHE A 94 5.20 3.89 -4.69
CA PHE A 94 4.31 4.95 -4.25
C PHE A 94 3.04 5.03 -5.13
N ILE A 95 3.17 4.93 -6.44
CA ILE A 95 2.02 4.89 -7.37
C ILE A 95 1.15 3.67 -7.06
N ILE A 96 1.75 2.49 -6.87
CA ILE A 96 1.03 1.26 -6.49
C ILE A 96 0.20 1.49 -5.23
N GLY A 97 0.83 2.02 -4.19
CA GLY A 97 0.17 2.27 -2.91
C GLY A 97 -0.95 3.31 -3.00
N MET A 98 -0.73 4.39 -3.76
CA MET A 98 -1.73 5.43 -3.98
C MET A 98 -2.96 4.89 -4.72
N ILE A 99 -2.78 4.14 -5.79
CA ILE A 99 -3.90 3.54 -6.54
C ILE A 99 -4.65 2.52 -5.67
N ALA A 100 -3.94 1.66 -4.94
CA ALA A 100 -4.56 0.71 -4.02
C ALA A 100 -5.36 1.43 -2.92
N ALA A 101 -4.83 2.51 -2.35
CA ALA A 101 -5.52 3.31 -1.34
C ALA A 101 -6.80 3.98 -1.87
N ILE A 102 -6.76 4.53 -3.09
CA ILE A 102 -7.96 5.12 -3.75
C ILE A 102 -9.04 4.04 -3.95
N ILE A 103 -8.66 2.87 -4.44
CA ILE A 103 -9.59 1.75 -4.63
C ILE A 103 -10.20 1.33 -3.29
N GLN A 104 -9.39 1.25 -2.23
CA GLN A 104 -9.84 0.89 -0.89
C GLN A 104 -10.81 1.91 -0.29
N VAL A 105 -10.56 3.21 -0.51
CA VAL A 105 -11.49 4.28 -0.10
C VAL A 105 -12.83 4.17 -0.78
N ALA A 106 -12.83 3.97 -2.10
CA ALA A 106 -14.06 3.80 -2.87
C ALA A 106 -14.85 2.57 -2.38
N TYR A 107 -14.14 1.44 -2.17
CA TYR A 107 -14.75 0.23 -1.61
C TYR A 107 -15.33 0.47 -0.21
N ASN A 108 -14.57 1.04 0.72
CA ASN A 108 -15.03 1.27 2.08
C ASN A 108 -16.24 2.22 2.13
N TYR A 109 -16.22 3.28 1.33
CA TYR A 109 -17.36 4.20 1.23
C TYR A 109 -18.61 3.49 0.74
N LEU A 110 -18.52 2.70 -0.33
CA LEU A 110 -19.65 1.93 -0.86
C LEU A 110 -20.10 0.85 0.14
N PHE A 111 -19.18 0.20 0.81
CA PHE A 111 -19.48 -0.81 1.80
C PHE A 111 -20.29 -0.23 2.98
N TYR A 112 -19.85 0.89 3.56
CA TYR A 112 -20.53 1.54 4.68
C TYR A 112 -21.81 2.29 4.31
N THR A 113 -22.06 2.56 3.02
CA THR A 113 -23.28 3.26 2.60
C THR A 113 -24.33 2.34 2.00
N LEU A 114 -23.91 1.29 1.29
CA LEU A 114 -24.84 0.45 0.52
C LEU A 114 -24.88 -1.00 0.99
N PHE A 115 -23.75 -1.57 1.44
CA PHE A 115 -23.65 -2.99 1.74
C PHE A 115 -24.04 -3.30 3.19
N ASP A 116 -23.42 -2.63 4.15
CA ASP A 116 -23.75 -2.70 5.57
C ASP A 116 -23.70 -1.30 6.20
N PRO A 117 -24.78 -0.52 6.10
CA PRO A 117 -24.84 0.83 6.68
C PRO A 117 -24.71 0.87 8.22
N GLU A 118 -25.04 -0.25 8.87
CA GLU A 118 -24.93 -0.38 10.33
C GLU A 118 -23.54 -0.78 10.80
N TYR A 119 -22.64 -1.16 9.89
CA TYR A 119 -21.30 -1.65 10.22
C TYR A 119 -20.50 -0.70 11.11
N LEU A 120 -20.50 0.61 10.80
CA LEU A 120 -19.80 1.61 11.59
C LEU A 120 -20.40 1.77 12.99
N THR A 121 -21.71 1.67 13.13
CA THR A 121 -22.41 1.72 14.42
C THR A 121 -22.04 0.51 15.28
N LYS A 122 -22.14 -0.69 14.70
CA LYS A 122 -21.75 -1.95 15.37
C LYS A 122 -20.26 -1.94 15.78
N MET A 123 -19.40 -1.38 14.94
CA MET A 123 -17.99 -1.21 15.28
C MET A 123 -17.80 -0.22 16.44
N GLY A 124 -18.51 0.89 16.41
CA GLY A 124 -18.48 1.89 17.48
C GLY A 124 -18.91 1.30 18.83
N GLU A 125 -20.02 0.53 18.86
CA GLU A 125 -20.51 -0.16 20.05
C GLU A 125 -19.47 -1.14 20.62
N LYS A 126 -18.83 -1.96 19.76
CA LYS A 126 -17.76 -2.88 20.18
C LYS A 126 -16.54 -2.13 20.75
N VAL A 127 -16.17 -0.98 20.17
CA VAL A 127 -15.09 -0.14 20.71
C VAL A 127 -15.45 0.40 22.08
N MET A 128 -16.66 0.93 22.26
CA MET A 128 -17.12 1.44 23.54
C MET A 128 -17.14 0.36 24.61
N GLU A 129 -17.70 -0.82 24.32
CA GLU A 129 -17.69 -1.97 25.23
C GLU A 129 -16.25 -2.33 25.67
N MET A 130 -15.29 -2.33 24.74
CA MET A 130 -13.89 -2.62 25.07
C MET A 130 -13.27 -1.54 25.96
N LEU A 131 -13.59 -0.27 25.74
CA LEU A 131 -13.06 0.85 26.51
C LEU A 131 -13.67 0.89 27.92
N GLU A 132 -14.98 0.67 28.06
CA GLU A 132 -15.69 0.63 29.33
C GLU A 132 -15.20 -0.53 30.23
N ASN A 133 -14.83 -1.65 29.63
CA ASN A 133 -14.28 -2.80 30.36
C ASN A 133 -12.82 -2.59 30.82
N ASN A 134 -12.19 -1.45 30.49
CA ASN A 134 -10.83 -1.14 30.93
C ASN A 134 -10.84 -0.27 32.21
N PRO A 135 -10.58 -0.83 33.41
CA PRO A 135 -10.68 -0.12 34.68
C PRO A 135 -9.63 1.01 34.83
N ASN A 136 -8.61 1.04 33.97
CA ASN A 136 -7.55 2.05 34.04
C ASN A 136 -7.80 3.23 33.09
N LEU A 137 -8.92 3.24 32.36
CA LEU A 137 -9.20 4.31 31.41
C LEU A 137 -9.81 5.52 32.12
N PRO A 138 -9.24 6.73 31.99
CA PRO A 138 -9.83 7.94 32.55
C PRO A 138 -11.20 8.24 31.92
N ALA A 139 -12.16 8.73 32.73
CA ALA A 139 -13.49 9.08 32.24
C ALA A 139 -13.47 10.07 31.06
N GLN A 140 -12.52 11.02 31.06
CA GLN A 140 -12.33 11.96 29.95
C GLN A 140 -11.96 11.29 28.63
N ALA A 141 -11.17 10.20 28.68
CA ALA A 141 -10.81 9.44 27.47
C ALA A 141 -12.00 8.66 26.91
N LEU A 142 -12.89 8.19 27.80
CA LEU A 142 -14.12 7.53 27.41
C LEU A 142 -15.08 8.51 26.71
N GLU A 143 -15.29 9.68 27.30
CA GLU A 143 -16.12 10.75 26.74
C GLU A 143 -15.61 11.24 25.37
N GLU A 144 -14.30 11.34 25.22
CA GLU A 144 -13.67 11.71 23.94
C GLU A 144 -13.84 10.60 22.88
N ALA A 145 -13.76 9.34 23.27
CA ALA A 145 -13.99 8.20 22.39
C ALA A 145 -15.46 8.16 21.92
N GLU A 146 -16.42 8.32 22.83
CA GLU A 146 -17.84 8.39 22.52
C GLU A 146 -18.14 9.50 21.52
N ARG A 147 -17.61 10.69 21.73
CA ARG A 147 -17.76 11.82 20.80
C ARG A 147 -17.18 11.49 19.42
N LYS A 148 -15.98 10.90 19.35
CA LYS A 148 -15.36 10.53 18.07
C LYS A 148 -16.17 9.48 17.32
N ILE A 149 -16.74 8.52 18.03
CA ILE A 149 -17.61 7.49 17.45
C ILE A 149 -18.91 8.11 16.94
N ALA A 150 -19.55 8.99 17.71
CA ALA A 150 -20.77 9.69 17.31
C ALA A 150 -20.57 10.57 16.06
N GLU A 151 -19.37 11.11 15.85
CA GLU A 151 -19.01 11.89 14.68
C GLU A 151 -18.59 11.04 13.47
N MET A 152 -18.51 9.71 13.60
CA MET A 152 -18.04 8.82 12.55
C MET A 152 -19.08 8.71 11.44
N THR A 153 -18.67 9.04 10.23
CA THR A 153 -19.48 8.91 9.01
C THR A 153 -18.75 8.04 7.99
N PRO A 154 -19.46 7.39 7.06
CA PRO A 154 -18.83 6.63 5.97
C PRO A 154 -17.71 7.37 5.26
N ALA A 155 -17.91 8.65 4.95
CA ALA A 155 -16.91 9.47 4.29
C ALA A 155 -15.69 9.75 5.18
N LYS A 156 -15.89 10.11 6.44
CA LYS A 156 -14.79 10.34 7.41
C LYS A 156 -13.97 9.06 7.61
N SER A 157 -14.63 7.91 7.80
CA SER A 157 -13.97 6.62 8.01
C SER A 157 -13.19 6.18 6.77
N ALA A 158 -13.75 6.33 5.58
CA ALA A 158 -13.07 6.02 4.33
C ALA A 158 -11.83 6.92 4.12
N LEU A 159 -11.94 8.23 4.36
CA LEU A 159 -10.82 9.17 4.27
C LEU A 159 -9.73 8.90 5.32
N GLN A 160 -10.12 8.56 6.54
CA GLN A 160 -9.17 8.17 7.57
C GLN A 160 -8.38 6.93 7.15
N GLY A 161 -9.05 5.94 6.58
CA GLY A 161 -8.41 4.76 5.98
C GLY A 161 -7.42 5.12 4.87
N LEU A 162 -7.72 6.15 4.05
CA LEU A 162 -6.81 6.67 3.03
C LEU A 162 -5.48 7.14 3.65
N TYR A 163 -5.54 8.00 4.66
CA TYR A 163 -4.34 8.54 5.30
C TYR A 163 -3.46 7.43 5.89
N TYR A 164 -4.06 6.46 6.59
CA TYR A 164 -3.32 5.32 7.14
C TYR A 164 -2.69 4.46 6.04
N SER A 165 -3.46 4.13 5.01
CA SER A 165 -2.98 3.32 3.88
C SER A 165 -1.85 4.00 3.13
N MET A 166 -1.95 5.31 2.86
CA MET A 166 -0.89 6.09 2.21
C MET A 166 0.38 6.17 3.08
N ALA A 167 0.25 6.42 4.37
CA ALA A 167 1.38 6.50 5.29
C ALA A 167 2.13 5.16 5.35
N MET A 168 1.41 4.05 5.53
CA MET A 168 1.98 2.70 5.55
C MET A 168 2.64 2.36 4.21
N SER A 169 1.94 2.62 3.11
CA SER A 169 2.47 2.40 1.76
C SER A 169 3.76 3.17 1.51
N PHE A 170 3.83 4.43 1.94
CA PHE A 170 5.03 5.26 1.79
C PHE A 170 6.21 4.71 2.60
N ILE A 171 5.98 4.28 3.85
CA ILE A 171 7.03 3.67 4.68
C ILE A 171 7.58 2.41 4.00
N PHE A 172 6.72 1.51 3.53
CA PHE A 172 7.16 0.30 2.85
C PHE A 172 7.78 0.58 1.47
N ALA A 173 7.32 1.62 0.78
CA ALA A 173 7.95 2.06 -0.47
C ALA A 173 9.40 2.48 -0.26
N LEU A 174 9.71 3.25 0.79
CA LEU A 174 11.08 3.62 1.15
C LEU A 174 11.96 2.40 1.41
N ILE A 175 11.46 1.47 2.21
CA ILE A 175 12.21 0.27 2.61
C ILE A 175 12.45 -0.64 1.41
N VAL A 176 11.39 -1.05 0.72
CA VAL A 176 11.48 -2.06 -0.36
C VAL A 176 12.27 -1.53 -1.56
N SER A 177 12.13 -0.23 -1.88
CA SER A 177 12.90 0.37 -2.98
C SER A 177 14.40 0.38 -2.72
N ALA A 178 14.82 0.46 -1.44
CA ALA A 178 16.24 0.36 -1.08
C ALA A 178 16.83 -1.03 -1.36
N PHE A 179 16.04 -2.08 -1.22
CA PHE A 179 16.48 -3.46 -1.47
C PHE A 179 16.31 -3.89 -2.93
N THR A 180 15.37 -3.32 -3.65
CA THR A 180 15.07 -3.73 -5.05
C THR A 180 15.83 -2.94 -6.10
N LYS A 181 16.48 -1.83 -5.71
CA LYS A 181 17.32 -1.05 -6.62
C LYS A 181 18.46 -1.89 -7.20
N LYS A 182 18.71 -1.71 -8.49
CA LYS A 182 19.89 -2.25 -9.18
C LYS A 182 20.44 -1.18 -10.11
N LYS A 183 21.72 -0.80 -9.92
CA LYS A 183 22.40 0.15 -10.79
C LYS A 183 22.70 -0.50 -12.13
N ARG A 184 22.82 0.32 -13.17
CA ARG A 184 23.32 -0.11 -14.47
C ARG A 184 24.81 -0.44 -14.33
N ASP A 185 25.23 -1.54 -14.90
CA ASP A 185 26.63 -1.93 -14.90
C ASP A 185 27.38 -1.08 -15.94
N ILE A 186 28.51 -0.48 -15.56
CA ILE A 186 29.31 0.33 -16.46
C ILE A 186 29.94 -0.49 -17.60
N PHE A 187 30.08 -1.78 -17.44
CA PHE A 187 30.58 -2.69 -18.47
C PHE A 187 29.57 -2.93 -19.60
N ASP A 188 28.26 -2.85 -19.32
CA ASP A 188 27.21 -2.91 -20.35
C ASP A 188 27.25 -1.71 -21.34
N GLU A 189 27.82 -0.57 -20.93
CA GLU A 189 27.95 0.62 -21.80
C GLU A 189 29.13 0.52 -22.77
N THR A 190 30.14 -0.25 -22.42
CA THR A 190 31.39 -0.34 -23.21
C THR A 190 31.45 -1.59 -24.10
N GLY A 191 30.45 -2.48 -24.03
CA GLY A 191 30.47 -3.75 -24.79
C GLY A 191 31.61 -4.69 -24.37
N LEU A 192 32.24 -4.42 -23.22
CA LEU A 192 33.28 -5.30 -22.66
C LEU A 192 32.59 -6.41 -21.87
N GLN A 193 32.94 -7.64 -22.17
CA GLN A 193 32.48 -8.81 -21.43
C GLN A 193 32.92 -8.73 -19.97
N THR A 194 32.03 -9.09 -19.06
CA THR A 194 32.37 -9.19 -17.65
C THR A 194 33.41 -10.29 -17.44
N PRO A 195 34.32 -10.16 -16.45
CA PRO A 195 35.32 -11.19 -16.17
C PRO A 195 34.74 -12.58 -15.86
N GLU A 196 33.43 -12.67 -15.55
CA GLU A 196 32.75 -13.93 -15.26
C GLU A 196 32.37 -14.71 -16.53
N GLU A 197 32.30 -14.09 -17.72
CA GLU A 197 32.03 -14.79 -18.99
C GLU A 197 33.29 -15.38 -19.68
N GLN A 198 34.46 -15.21 -19.05
CA GLN A 198 35.76 -15.71 -19.58
C GLN A 198 36.28 -16.96 -18.84
N GLN A 199 35.46 -17.62 -17.99
CA GLN A 199 35.87 -18.88 -17.33
C GLN A 199 35.19 -20.13 -17.91
#